data_3847ac7bacda05db41416cb515ea1c39
#
_entry.id   3847ac7bacda05db41416cb515ea1c39
#
_cell.length_a   1.000
_cell.length_b   1.000
_cell.length_c   1.000
_cell.angle_alpha   90.00
_cell.angle_beta   90.00
_cell.angle_gamma   90.00
#
_symmetry.space_group_name_H-M   'P 1'
#
loop_
_entity.id
_entity.type
_entity.pdbx_description
1 polymer ?
#
loop_
_entity_poly.entity_id
_entity_poly.type
_entity_poly.pdbx_seq_one_letter_code
_entity_poly.pdbx_strand_id
1 'polypeptide(L)'
;MKRALLLLNMGGPRNLGEVEVFLKNMFNDPCILSVKNPILRKILAFFITKARVKTARKNYEKIGGKSPLCEITQSLCDKISLYEKFDAVDFAMNYTPPFSKETLKKYENFGEIVLFPLYPHRSITTITSSLNEIYKAADELKFKGNFRVASPFFDSDEYANIVVSSITDKIAGADISDVTLIFSAHSLPQSIIASGDLYEADVIFQVEKLTRILKERGIKFKEINLAYQSRLGPVKWLEPSLNEALEKCENKKALIYPISFCIDNSETIFELVIEYKRIADELGFKFYDVVGCPNDGENFAKFILNRAEE
;
A
#
# COMPACT_ATOMS: atom_id res chain seq x y z
N MET A 1 30.32 11.89 -1.59
CA MET A 1 29.93 10.50 -1.22
C MET A 1 28.68 10.18 -2.04
N LYS A 2 28.67 9.04 -2.76
CA LYS A 2 27.50 8.67 -3.58
C LYS A 2 26.31 8.32 -2.70
N ARG A 3 25.13 8.79 -3.10
CA ARG A 3 23.85 8.61 -2.39
C ARG A 3 22.82 7.96 -3.31
N ALA A 4 22.10 6.96 -2.81
CA ALA A 4 20.97 6.36 -3.52
C ALA A 4 19.68 6.55 -2.74
N LEU A 5 18.57 6.68 -3.45
CA LEU A 5 17.21 6.58 -2.92
C LEU A 5 16.63 5.23 -3.30
N LEU A 6 16.24 4.42 -2.32
CA LEU A 6 15.57 3.14 -2.54
C LEU A 6 14.14 3.19 -2.05
N LEU A 7 13.20 3.07 -2.99
CA LEU A 7 11.77 2.94 -2.69
C LEU A 7 11.49 1.50 -2.27
N LEU A 8 10.82 1.31 -1.13
CA LEU A 8 10.51 -0.01 -0.59
C LEU A 8 9.02 -0.30 -0.66
N ASN A 9 8.66 -1.49 -1.13
CA ASN A 9 7.27 -1.94 -1.14
C ASN A 9 7.19 -3.47 -0.99
N MET A 10 5.98 -3.98 -0.73
CA MET A 10 5.73 -5.42 -0.58
C MET A 10 6.01 -6.22 -1.87
N GLY A 11 5.86 -5.57 -3.01
CA GLY A 11 5.92 -6.25 -4.29
C GLY A 11 4.57 -6.80 -4.75
N GLY A 12 4.57 -7.28 -5.98
CA GLY A 12 3.41 -7.93 -6.58
C GLY A 12 3.85 -8.79 -7.77
N PRO A 13 3.16 -9.92 -8.06
CA PRO A 13 3.50 -10.79 -9.18
C PRO A 13 3.52 -10.02 -10.51
N ARG A 14 4.62 -10.12 -11.25
CA ARG A 14 4.81 -9.53 -12.59
C ARG A 14 4.26 -10.43 -13.70
N ASN A 15 3.90 -11.65 -13.33
CA ASN A 15 3.24 -12.65 -14.17
C ASN A 15 2.61 -13.73 -13.28
N LEU A 16 1.77 -14.59 -13.85
CA LEU A 16 1.07 -15.65 -13.10
C LEU A 16 2.02 -16.67 -12.46
N GLY A 17 3.23 -16.85 -12.98
CA GLY A 17 4.24 -17.74 -12.39
C GLY A 17 4.75 -17.24 -11.05
N GLU A 18 4.80 -15.93 -10.84
CA GLU A 18 5.27 -15.32 -9.60
C GLU A 18 4.23 -15.30 -8.47
N VAL A 19 2.95 -15.63 -8.74
CA VAL A 19 1.89 -15.63 -7.72
C VAL A 19 2.21 -16.58 -6.56
N GLU A 20 2.75 -17.76 -6.85
CA GLU A 20 3.14 -18.72 -5.81
C GLU A 20 4.35 -18.21 -4.99
N VAL A 21 5.31 -17.56 -5.67
CA VAL A 21 6.50 -16.95 -5.01
C VAL A 21 6.04 -15.85 -4.06
N PHE A 22 5.18 -14.96 -4.53
CA PHE A 22 4.60 -13.87 -3.73
C PHE A 22 3.94 -14.40 -2.45
N LEU A 23 2.98 -15.32 -2.60
CA LEU A 23 2.24 -15.87 -1.45
C LEU A 23 3.17 -16.61 -0.48
N LYS A 24 4.10 -17.42 -0.99
CA LYS A 24 5.07 -18.15 -0.17
C LYS A 24 5.94 -17.23 0.65
N ASN A 25 6.48 -16.17 0.04
CA ASN A 25 7.35 -15.21 0.74
C ASN A 25 6.55 -14.41 1.77
N MET A 26 5.37 -13.90 1.39
CA MET A 26 4.49 -13.15 2.28
C MET A 26 4.08 -13.96 3.52
N PHE A 27 3.62 -15.21 3.36
CA PHE A 27 3.24 -16.03 4.51
C PHE A 27 4.42 -16.60 5.31
N ASN A 28 5.65 -16.53 4.78
CA ASN A 28 6.86 -16.84 5.56
C ASN A 28 7.39 -15.67 6.38
N ASP A 29 6.88 -14.46 6.15
CA ASP A 29 7.28 -13.28 6.92
C ASP A 29 6.73 -13.38 8.36
N PRO A 30 7.60 -13.29 9.40
CA PRO A 30 7.16 -13.27 10.79
C PRO A 30 6.31 -12.04 11.15
N CYS A 31 6.46 -10.96 10.40
CA CYS A 31 5.66 -9.75 10.55
C CYS A 31 4.22 -9.93 10.04
N ILE A 32 3.99 -10.86 9.12
CA ILE A 32 2.66 -11.20 8.58
C ILE A 32 2.05 -12.38 9.32
N LEU A 33 2.79 -13.48 9.43
CA LEU A 33 2.36 -14.68 10.12
C LEU A 33 3.11 -14.82 11.45
N SER A 34 2.52 -14.30 12.53
CA SER A 34 3.13 -14.17 13.86
C SER A 34 3.37 -15.53 14.57
N VAL A 35 3.94 -16.51 13.85
CA VAL A 35 4.33 -17.81 14.37
C VAL A 35 5.81 -17.78 14.74
N LYS A 36 6.10 -17.81 16.05
CA LYS A 36 7.48 -17.69 16.58
C LYS A 36 8.42 -18.79 16.07
N ASN A 37 7.94 -20.02 15.99
CA ASN A 37 8.76 -21.12 15.50
C ASN A 37 8.91 -21.05 13.96
N PRO A 38 10.14 -20.88 13.42
CA PRO A 38 10.34 -20.68 11.98
C PRO A 38 10.00 -21.93 11.15
N ILE A 39 10.16 -23.14 11.72
CA ILE A 39 9.84 -24.39 11.02
C ILE A 39 8.31 -24.52 10.89
N LEU A 40 7.58 -24.30 12.00
CA LEU A 40 6.13 -24.33 12.00
C LEU A 40 5.54 -23.26 11.08
N ARG A 41 6.13 -22.05 11.07
CA ARG A 41 5.73 -20.97 10.14
C ARG A 41 5.91 -21.39 8.68
N LYS A 42 7.05 -22.01 8.31
CA LYS A 42 7.27 -22.51 6.95
C LYS A 42 6.26 -23.56 6.53
N ILE A 43 5.93 -24.50 7.42
CA ILE A 43 4.92 -25.54 7.16
C ILE A 43 3.54 -24.89 6.94
N LEU A 44 3.14 -23.98 7.83
CA LEU A 44 1.86 -23.30 7.73
C LEU A 44 1.79 -22.43 6.46
N ALA A 45 2.84 -21.67 6.17
CA ALA A 45 2.95 -20.87 4.95
C ALA A 45 2.82 -21.72 3.67
N PHE A 46 3.40 -22.92 3.66
CA PHE A 46 3.26 -23.85 2.54
C PHE A 46 1.80 -24.26 2.32
N PHE A 47 1.09 -24.67 3.37
CA PHE A 47 -0.31 -25.10 3.24
C PHE A 47 -1.23 -23.95 2.85
N ILE A 48 -1.06 -22.75 3.44
CA ILE A 48 -1.83 -21.56 3.09
C ILE A 48 -1.57 -21.20 1.62
N THR A 49 -0.31 -21.19 1.18
CA THR A 49 0.05 -20.92 -0.22
C THR A 49 -0.64 -21.89 -1.17
N LYS A 50 -0.55 -23.21 -0.90
CA LYS A 50 -1.17 -24.23 -1.75
C LYS A 50 -2.70 -24.11 -1.83
N ALA A 51 -3.35 -23.75 -0.72
CA ALA A 51 -4.80 -23.54 -0.70
C ALA A 51 -5.22 -22.29 -1.52
N ARG A 52 -4.37 -21.25 -1.59
CA ARG A 52 -4.73 -19.96 -2.14
C ARG A 52 -4.24 -19.69 -3.55
N VAL A 53 -3.16 -20.32 -3.98
CA VAL A 53 -2.48 -19.99 -5.25
C VAL A 53 -3.41 -20.05 -6.45
N LYS A 54 -4.32 -21.02 -6.50
CA LYS A 54 -5.26 -21.19 -7.62
C LYS A 54 -6.25 -20.01 -7.71
N THR A 55 -6.82 -19.61 -6.57
CA THR A 55 -7.75 -18.47 -6.50
C THR A 55 -7.01 -17.15 -6.78
N ALA A 56 -5.83 -16.97 -6.19
CA ALA A 56 -5.02 -15.78 -6.44
C ALA A 56 -4.67 -15.63 -7.93
N ARG A 57 -4.22 -16.72 -8.61
CA ARG A 57 -3.95 -16.68 -10.07
C ARG A 57 -5.18 -16.22 -10.85
N LYS A 58 -6.36 -16.76 -10.56
CA LYS A 58 -7.61 -16.34 -11.21
C LYS A 58 -7.93 -14.87 -11.00
N ASN A 59 -7.61 -14.34 -9.81
CA ASN A 59 -7.81 -12.91 -9.52
C ASN A 59 -6.83 -12.06 -10.33
N TYR A 60 -5.55 -12.46 -10.40
CA TYR A 60 -4.57 -11.78 -11.25
C TYR A 60 -4.92 -11.87 -12.75
N GLU A 61 -5.46 -13.00 -13.25
CA GLU A 61 -5.95 -13.12 -14.63
C GLU A 61 -6.95 -12.02 -15.00
N LYS A 62 -7.85 -11.65 -14.06
CA LYS A 62 -8.86 -10.60 -14.28
C LYS A 62 -8.28 -9.19 -14.40
N ILE A 63 -7.03 -8.98 -13.98
CA ILE A 63 -6.32 -7.70 -14.06
C ILE A 63 -5.11 -7.77 -15.01
N GLY A 64 -5.16 -8.67 -16.01
CA GLY A 64 -4.14 -8.77 -17.03
C GLY A 64 -2.96 -9.69 -16.67
N GLY A 65 -3.10 -10.55 -15.65
CA GLY A 65 -2.11 -11.59 -15.30
C GLY A 65 -0.95 -11.12 -14.45
N LYS A 66 -0.95 -9.86 -13.99
CA LYS A 66 0.13 -9.23 -13.20
C LYS A 66 -0.39 -8.14 -12.26
N SER A 67 0.40 -7.78 -11.26
CA SER A 67 0.23 -6.55 -10.49
C SER A 67 0.88 -5.37 -11.23
N PRO A 68 0.27 -4.19 -11.28
CA PRO A 68 0.90 -3.01 -11.87
C PRO A 68 1.97 -2.39 -10.96
N LEU A 69 2.06 -2.81 -9.69
CA LEU A 69 2.85 -2.18 -8.64
C LEU A 69 4.32 -1.98 -9.03
N CYS A 70 4.99 -3.01 -9.58
CA CYS A 70 6.40 -2.89 -9.96
C CYS A 70 6.61 -1.93 -11.15
N GLU A 71 5.71 -1.95 -12.13
CA GLU A 71 5.81 -1.08 -13.31
C GLU A 71 5.58 0.39 -12.93
N ILE A 72 4.59 0.66 -12.09
CA ILE A 72 4.31 2.01 -11.59
C ILE A 72 5.47 2.50 -10.70
N THR A 73 6.02 1.62 -9.85
CA THR A 73 7.17 1.99 -9.00
C THR A 73 8.41 2.29 -9.84
N GLN A 74 8.65 1.53 -10.94
CA GLN A 74 9.73 1.84 -11.87
C GLN A 74 9.55 3.20 -12.53
N SER A 75 8.35 3.48 -13.05
CA SER A 75 8.01 4.79 -13.62
C SER A 75 8.21 5.94 -12.63
N LEU A 76 7.88 5.70 -11.35
CA LEU A 76 8.12 6.67 -10.28
C LEU A 76 9.61 6.90 -10.03
N CYS A 77 10.42 5.83 -10.00
CA CYS A 77 11.88 5.94 -9.90
C CYS A 77 12.48 6.73 -11.08
N ASP A 78 12.01 6.44 -12.30
CA ASP A 78 12.48 7.13 -13.50
C ASP A 78 12.18 8.64 -13.43
N LYS A 79 10.97 9.02 -13.01
CA LYS A 79 10.60 10.43 -12.81
C LYS A 79 11.41 11.11 -11.72
N ILE A 80 11.61 10.46 -10.57
CA ILE A 80 12.43 10.99 -9.48
C ILE A 80 13.87 11.20 -9.93
N SER A 81 14.40 10.29 -10.75
CA SER A 81 15.77 10.38 -11.28
C SER A 81 16.01 11.63 -12.12
N LEU A 82 14.98 12.17 -12.79
CA LEU A 82 15.09 13.39 -13.60
C LEU A 82 15.43 14.64 -12.78
N TYR A 83 15.26 14.61 -11.47
CA TYR A 83 15.59 15.73 -10.58
C TYR A 83 17.07 15.75 -10.15
N GLU A 84 17.84 14.70 -10.44
CA GLU A 84 19.30 14.61 -10.18
C GLU A 84 19.72 14.91 -8.73
N LYS A 85 18.82 14.63 -7.74
CA LYS A 85 19.09 14.84 -6.31
C LYS A 85 19.86 13.68 -5.66
N PHE A 86 19.79 12.51 -6.25
CA PHE A 86 20.50 11.30 -5.85
C PHE A 86 21.32 10.77 -7.03
N ASP A 87 22.47 10.15 -6.75
CA ASP A 87 23.28 9.50 -7.79
C ASP A 87 22.61 8.28 -8.40
N ALA A 88 21.64 7.70 -7.69
CA ALA A 88 20.78 6.64 -8.18
C ALA A 88 19.42 6.64 -7.46
N VAL A 89 18.35 6.26 -8.18
CA VAL A 89 17.03 5.99 -7.63
C VAL A 89 16.61 4.61 -8.13
N ASP A 90 16.23 3.73 -7.21
CA ASP A 90 15.83 2.35 -7.52
C ASP A 90 14.77 1.89 -6.49
N PHE A 91 14.32 0.65 -6.59
CA PHE A 91 13.38 0.09 -5.64
C PHE A 91 13.71 -1.35 -5.27
N ALA A 92 13.21 -1.77 -4.14
CA ALA A 92 13.28 -3.15 -3.68
C ALA A 92 11.93 -3.62 -3.16
N MET A 93 11.62 -4.88 -3.42
CA MET A 93 10.37 -5.52 -3.04
C MET A 93 10.62 -6.67 -2.05
N ASN A 94 9.69 -6.85 -1.10
CA ASN A 94 9.83 -7.91 -0.09
C ASN A 94 9.52 -9.30 -0.64
N TYR A 95 8.44 -9.43 -1.42
CA TYR A 95 7.86 -10.75 -1.70
C TYR A 95 8.00 -11.18 -3.15
N THR A 96 8.41 -10.28 -4.05
CA THR A 96 8.71 -10.56 -5.46
C THR A 96 9.98 -9.82 -5.89
N PRO A 97 10.64 -10.22 -7.00
CA PRO A 97 11.76 -9.44 -7.52
C PRO A 97 11.34 -8.01 -7.95
N PRO A 98 12.28 -7.03 -7.89
CA PRO A 98 13.65 -7.16 -7.44
C PRO A 98 13.75 -7.23 -5.92
N PHE A 99 14.40 -8.26 -5.41
CA PHE A 99 14.58 -8.43 -3.97
C PHE A 99 15.63 -7.48 -3.40
N SER A 100 15.51 -7.18 -2.10
CA SER A 100 16.42 -6.28 -1.36
C SER A 100 17.90 -6.58 -1.59
N LYS A 101 18.29 -7.86 -1.60
CA LYS A 101 19.67 -8.27 -1.82
C LYS A 101 20.18 -7.96 -3.23
N GLU A 102 19.34 -8.19 -4.24
CA GLU A 102 19.68 -7.94 -5.65
C GLU A 102 19.84 -6.43 -5.89
N THR A 103 18.91 -5.64 -5.36
CA THR A 103 18.95 -4.19 -5.49
C THR A 103 20.13 -3.60 -4.71
N LEU A 104 20.32 -3.97 -3.45
CA LEU A 104 21.37 -3.40 -2.60
C LEU A 104 22.79 -3.71 -3.14
N LYS A 105 22.97 -4.87 -3.77
CA LYS A 105 24.26 -5.24 -4.39
C LYS A 105 24.72 -4.26 -5.47
N LYS A 106 23.81 -3.60 -6.18
CA LYS A 106 24.14 -2.59 -7.19
C LYS A 106 24.83 -1.35 -6.57
N TYR A 107 24.61 -1.13 -5.28
CA TYR A 107 25.00 0.07 -4.54
C TYR A 107 26.02 -0.21 -3.45
N GLU A 108 26.76 -1.33 -3.52
CA GLU A 108 27.72 -1.76 -2.50
C GLU A 108 28.82 -0.73 -2.21
N ASN A 109 29.14 0.15 -3.18
CA ASN A 109 30.13 1.21 -3.07
C ASN A 109 29.53 2.59 -2.77
N PHE A 110 28.24 2.66 -2.44
CA PHE A 110 27.58 3.92 -2.05
C PHE A 110 27.79 4.17 -0.56
N GLY A 111 27.97 5.44 -0.21
CA GLY A 111 28.22 5.83 1.17
C GLY A 111 26.93 6.03 1.98
N GLU A 112 25.81 6.38 1.32
CA GLU A 112 24.50 6.53 1.95
C GLU A 112 23.41 5.96 1.05
N ILE A 113 22.46 5.25 1.67
CA ILE A 113 21.24 4.83 1.03
C ILE A 113 20.05 5.36 1.85
N VAL A 114 19.23 6.19 1.23
CA VAL A 114 17.97 6.65 1.80
C VAL A 114 16.91 5.63 1.47
N LEU A 115 16.31 5.03 2.50
CA LEU A 115 15.22 4.07 2.40
C LEU A 115 13.90 4.80 2.50
N PHE A 116 13.06 4.70 1.48
CA PHE A 116 11.73 5.31 1.46
C PHE A 116 10.65 4.22 1.39
N PRO A 117 10.09 3.79 2.53
CA PRO A 117 8.94 2.87 2.53
C PRO A 117 7.73 3.54 1.89
N LEU A 118 7.18 2.95 0.82
CA LEU A 118 5.98 3.44 0.13
C LEU A 118 4.69 3.04 0.88
N TYR A 119 4.68 3.27 2.18
CA TYR A 119 3.53 3.05 3.07
C TYR A 119 3.30 4.31 3.90
N PRO A 120 2.09 4.92 3.83
CA PRO A 120 1.82 6.13 4.58
C PRO A 120 1.89 5.93 6.09
N HIS A 121 1.40 4.79 6.59
CA HIS A 121 1.16 4.49 7.99
C HIS A 121 2.24 3.57 8.58
N ARG A 122 2.51 3.75 9.88
CA ARG A 122 3.39 2.87 10.64
C ARG A 122 2.73 1.51 10.82
N SER A 123 3.43 0.44 10.47
CA SER A 123 3.01 -0.92 10.82
C SER A 123 4.20 -1.89 10.81
N ILE A 124 4.12 -2.89 11.70
CA ILE A 124 5.07 -4.02 11.68
C ILE A 124 4.93 -4.80 10.37
N THR A 125 3.72 -4.91 9.85
CA THR A 125 3.43 -5.73 8.65
C THR A 125 3.94 -5.12 7.35
N THR A 126 4.33 -3.85 7.35
CA THR A 126 4.77 -3.11 6.16
C THR A 126 6.15 -2.51 6.34
N ILE A 127 6.26 -1.38 7.05
CA ILE A 127 7.54 -0.66 7.20
C ILE A 127 8.58 -1.54 7.88
N THR A 128 8.24 -2.14 9.03
CA THR A 128 9.19 -2.98 9.76
C THR A 128 9.60 -4.21 8.96
N SER A 129 8.65 -4.86 8.29
CA SER A 129 8.92 -5.99 7.40
C SER A 129 9.90 -5.62 6.29
N SER A 130 9.67 -4.49 5.58
CA SER A 130 10.52 -4.04 4.49
C SER A 130 11.93 -3.67 4.97
N LEU A 131 12.04 -2.98 6.10
CA LEU A 131 13.33 -2.63 6.68
C LEU A 131 14.12 -3.87 7.15
N ASN A 132 13.45 -4.86 7.74
CA ASN A 132 14.10 -6.11 8.16
C ASN A 132 14.74 -6.84 6.98
N GLU A 133 14.09 -6.89 5.80
CA GLU A 133 14.65 -7.53 4.61
C GLU A 133 15.85 -6.74 4.04
N ILE A 134 15.81 -5.40 4.09
CA ILE A 134 16.96 -4.56 3.69
C ILE A 134 18.14 -4.80 4.64
N TYR A 135 17.93 -4.75 5.95
CA TYR A 135 19.02 -4.93 6.92
C TYR A 135 19.60 -6.33 6.87
N LYS A 136 18.79 -7.36 6.69
CA LYS A 136 19.26 -8.71 6.47
C LYS A 136 20.10 -8.83 5.20
N ALA A 137 19.67 -8.21 4.10
CA ALA A 137 20.42 -8.17 2.86
C ALA A 137 21.76 -7.44 3.04
N ALA A 138 21.78 -6.34 3.80
CA ALA A 138 22.97 -5.57 4.12
C ALA A 138 23.99 -6.41 4.93
N ASP A 139 23.53 -7.15 5.93
CA ASP A 139 24.38 -8.04 6.74
C ASP A 139 25.00 -9.14 5.87
N GLU A 140 24.20 -9.78 5.01
CA GLU A 140 24.66 -10.83 4.09
C GLU A 140 25.69 -10.30 3.07
N LEU A 141 25.54 -9.05 2.60
CA LEU A 141 26.46 -8.41 1.65
C LEU A 141 27.65 -7.73 2.36
N LYS A 142 27.65 -7.65 3.69
CA LYS A 142 28.62 -6.88 4.48
C LYS A 142 28.68 -5.43 4.02
N PHE A 143 27.52 -4.85 3.74
CA PHE A 143 27.40 -3.48 3.26
C PHE A 143 28.04 -2.48 4.23
N LYS A 144 28.77 -1.49 3.70
CA LYS A 144 29.58 -0.55 4.49
C LYS A 144 29.02 0.87 4.54
N GLY A 145 28.03 1.17 3.70
CA GLY A 145 27.37 2.47 3.69
C GLY A 145 26.39 2.63 4.86
N ASN A 146 25.91 3.86 5.01
CA ASN A 146 24.89 4.19 6.01
C ASN A 146 23.49 4.10 5.43
N PHE A 147 22.52 3.76 6.28
CA PHE A 147 21.11 3.86 5.95
C PHE A 147 20.48 5.04 6.67
N ARG A 148 19.65 5.79 5.95
CA ARG A 148 18.71 6.75 6.52
C ARG A 148 17.31 6.35 6.07
N VAL A 149 16.37 6.30 7.00
CA VAL A 149 14.99 5.91 6.72
C VAL A 149 14.12 7.15 6.72
N ALA A 150 13.41 7.37 5.62
CA ALA A 150 12.41 8.43 5.56
C ALA A 150 11.26 8.15 6.55
N SER A 151 10.81 9.19 7.24
CA SER A 151 9.72 9.08 8.20
C SER A 151 8.40 8.75 7.52
N PRO A 152 7.49 8.02 8.18
CA PRO A 152 6.10 7.85 7.73
C PRO A 152 5.44 9.21 7.46
N PHE A 153 4.43 9.23 6.62
CA PHE A 153 3.93 10.50 6.07
C PHE A 153 2.39 10.64 6.11
N PHE A 154 1.70 9.82 6.90
CA PHE A 154 0.24 9.91 7.11
C PHE A 154 -0.20 11.27 7.66
N ASP A 155 0.68 11.97 8.38
CA ASP A 155 0.46 13.28 8.99
C ASP A 155 0.96 14.46 8.15
N SER A 156 1.57 14.21 6.98
CA SER A 156 2.10 15.26 6.10
C SER A 156 0.98 16.08 5.44
N ASP A 157 1.10 17.41 5.49
CA ASP A 157 0.18 18.31 4.77
C ASP A 157 0.35 18.22 3.26
N GLU A 158 1.59 18.06 2.79
CA GLU A 158 1.88 17.92 1.36
C GLU A 158 1.25 16.64 0.80
N TYR A 159 1.41 15.51 1.49
CA TYR A 159 0.78 14.24 1.10
C TYR A 159 -0.75 14.31 1.17
N ALA A 160 -1.31 14.92 2.21
CA ALA A 160 -2.75 15.13 2.34
C ALA A 160 -3.31 15.95 1.16
N ASN A 161 -2.58 16.99 0.71
CA ASN A 161 -2.97 17.78 -0.45
C ASN A 161 -2.95 16.96 -1.75
N ILE A 162 -1.99 16.05 -1.93
CA ILE A 162 -1.96 15.13 -3.08
C ILE A 162 -3.22 14.25 -3.07
N VAL A 163 -3.55 13.66 -1.92
CA VAL A 163 -4.74 12.80 -1.76
C VAL A 163 -6.02 13.58 -2.06
N VAL A 164 -6.18 14.78 -1.48
CA VAL A 164 -7.36 15.61 -1.72
C VAL A 164 -7.47 16.02 -3.19
N SER A 165 -6.35 16.34 -3.85
CA SER A 165 -6.36 16.62 -5.28
C SER A 165 -6.83 15.43 -6.11
N SER A 166 -6.34 14.21 -5.82
CA SER A 166 -6.79 13.00 -6.51
C SER A 166 -8.30 12.77 -6.35
N ILE A 167 -8.84 13.01 -5.13
CA ILE A 167 -10.28 12.92 -4.88
C ILE A 167 -11.02 14.00 -5.68
N THR A 168 -10.53 15.25 -5.67
CA THR A 168 -11.17 16.38 -6.36
C THR A 168 -11.18 16.20 -7.87
N ASP A 169 -10.07 15.73 -8.45
CA ASP A 169 -9.96 15.46 -9.88
C ASP A 169 -10.93 14.37 -10.31
N LYS A 170 -11.10 13.33 -9.49
CA LYS A 170 -12.02 12.22 -9.76
C LYS A 170 -13.50 12.65 -9.79
N ILE A 171 -13.87 13.63 -8.97
CA ILE A 171 -15.24 14.14 -8.89
C ILE A 171 -15.48 15.41 -9.71
N ALA A 172 -14.50 15.85 -10.50
CA ALA A 172 -14.58 17.11 -11.24
C ALA A 172 -15.86 17.21 -12.09
N GLY A 173 -16.68 18.24 -11.84
CA GLY A 173 -17.93 18.48 -12.53
C GLY A 173 -19.11 17.59 -12.11
N ALA A 174 -18.96 16.72 -11.10
CA ALA A 174 -20.04 15.89 -10.58
C ALA A 174 -20.74 16.54 -9.37
N ASP A 175 -22.05 16.31 -9.24
CA ASP A 175 -22.76 16.58 -7.98
C ASP A 175 -22.51 15.43 -7.00
N ILE A 176 -21.76 15.74 -5.95
CA ILE A 176 -21.38 14.79 -4.91
C ILE A 176 -22.15 14.97 -3.60
N SER A 177 -23.12 15.91 -3.55
CA SER A 177 -23.87 16.24 -2.34
C SER A 177 -24.64 15.03 -1.76
N ASP A 178 -24.90 14.04 -2.61
CA ASP A 178 -25.57 12.76 -2.26
C ASP A 178 -24.63 11.55 -2.44
N VAL A 179 -23.31 11.75 -2.38
CA VAL A 179 -22.30 10.68 -2.45
C VAL A 179 -21.64 10.48 -1.08
N THR A 180 -21.48 9.25 -0.64
CA THR A 180 -20.68 8.89 0.53
C THR A 180 -19.24 8.65 0.09
N LEU A 181 -18.27 9.37 0.69
CA LEU A 181 -16.85 9.05 0.55
C LEU A 181 -16.48 7.99 1.59
N ILE A 182 -15.90 6.88 1.15
CA ILE A 182 -15.40 5.84 2.05
C ILE A 182 -13.88 5.74 1.88
N PHE A 183 -13.14 6.08 2.94
CA PHE A 183 -11.72 5.77 3.03
C PHE A 183 -11.58 4.27 3.32
N SER A 184 -11.09 3.50 2.35
CA SER A 184 -10.89 2.06 2.50
C SER A 184 -9.44 1.78 2.89
N ALA A 185 -9.24 1.28 4.11
CA ALA A 185 -7.94 0.86 4.62
C ALA A 185 -7.78 -0.66 4.53
N HIS A 186 -6.55 -1.15 4.33
CA HIS A 186 -6.27 -2.58 4.47
C HIS A 186 -6.55 -3.02 5.91
N SER A 187 -7.28 -4.10 6.11
CA SER A 187 -7.59 -4.61 7.45
C SER A 187 -6.37 -5.31 8.07
N LEU A 188 -6.16 -5.13 9.35
CA LEU A 188 -5.22 -5.91 10.14
C LEU A 188 -5.97 -6.73 11.20
N PRO A 189 -5.42 -7.90 11.60
CA PRO A 189 -5.91 -8.61 12.77
C PRO A 189 -5.86 -7.72 14.03
N GLN A 190 -6.94 -7.69 14.81
CA GLN A 190 -6.98 -6.92 16.07
C GLN A 190 -5.85 -7.28 17.03
N SER A 191 -5.34 -8.52 16.97
CA SER A 191 -4.20 -8.95 17.77
C SER A 191 -2.90 -8.21 17.44
N ILE A 192 -2.72 -7.75 16.21
CA ILE A 192 -1.55 -6.93 15.80
C ILE A 192 -1.67 -5.55 16.45
N ILE A 193 -2.83 -4.93 16.39
CA ILE A 193 -3.08 -3.63 17.05
C ILE A 193 -2.91 -3.76 18.56
N ALA A 194 -3.48 -4.80 19.17
CA ALA A 194 -3.35 -5.07 20.59
C ALA A 194 -1.89 -5.31 21.06
N SER A 195 -1.00 -5.70 20.15
CA SER A 195 0.44 -5.82 20.40
C SER A 195 1.21 -4.50 20.32
N GLY A 196 0.52 -3.39 20.06
CA GLY A 196 1.10 -2.03 20.04
C GLY A 196 1.42 -1.51 18.63
N ASP A 197 0.90 -2.11 17.56
CA ASP A 197 1.01 -1.57 16.21
C ASP A 197 0.20 -0.27 16.09
N LEU A 198 0.79 0.75 15.50
CA LEU A 198 0.21 2.10 15.42
C LEU A 198 -0.64 2.34 14.16
N TYR A 199 -0.80 1.33 13.32
CA TYR A 199 -1.45 1.45 12.02
C TYR A 199 -2.87 2.04 12.08
N GLU A 200 -3.72 1.50 12.95
CA GLU A 200 -5.10 1.97 13.08
C GLU A 200 -5.17 3.43 13.52
N ALA A 201 -4.34 3.81 14.50
CA ALA A 201 -4.28 5.20 14.97
C ALA A 201 -3.82 6.17 13.87
N ASP A 202 -2.82 5.78 13.07
CA ASP A 202 -2.32 6.58 11.95
C ASP A 202 -3.38 6.74 10.85
N VAL A 203 -4.10 5.66 10.53
CA VAL A 203 -5.21 5.68 9.55
C VAL A 203 -6.32 6.62 10.02
N ILE A 204 -6.78 6.49 11.26
CA ILE A 204 -7.82 7.36 11.83
C ILE A 204 -7.38 8.83 11.78
N PHE A 205 -6.14 9.12 12.23
CA PHE A 205 -5.60 10.48 12.17
C PHE A 205 -5.61 11.06 10.74
N GLN A 206 -5.18 10.26 9.76
CA GLN A 206 -5.15 10.70 8.37
C GLN A 206 -6.56 10.95 7.83
N VAL A 207 -7.54 10.09 8.13
CA VAL A 207 -8.94 10.28 7.75
C VAL A 207 -9.50 11.58 8.33
N GLU A 208 -9.27 11.86 9.60
CA GLU A 208 -9.70 13.10 10.26
C GLU A 208 -9.07 14.33 9.60
N LYS A 209 -7.77 14.27 9.29
CA LYS A 209 -7.04 15.33 8.60
C LYS A 209 -7.60 15.59 7.21
N LEU A 210 -7.79 14.54 6.40
CA LEU A 210 -8.35 14.65 5.05
C LEU A 210 -9.79 15.20 5.07
N THR A 211 -10.61 14.73 5.99
CA THR A 211 -11.98 15.20 6.19
C THR A 211 -12.02 16.69 6.51
N ARG A 212 -11.10 17.18 7.36
CA ARG A 212 -10.98 18.61 7.66
C ARG A 212 -10.59 19.41 6.43
N ILE A 213 -9.57 18.98 5.67
CA ILE A 213 -9.11 19.69 4.47
C ILE A 213 -10.22 19.74 3.39
N LEU A 214 -10.93 18.63 3.18
CA LEU A 214 -12.08 18.59 2.25
C LEU A 214 -13.13 19.62 2.65
N LYS A 215 -13.49 19.68 3.93
CA LYS A 215 -14.45 20.66 4.47
C LYS A 215 -13.96 22.11 4.29
N GLU A 216 -12.70 22.41 4.60
CA GLU A 216 -12.09 23.72 4.44
C GLU A 216 -12.08 24.19 2.97
N ARG A 217 -11.94 23.27 2.03
CA ARG A 217 -12.03 23.53 0.57
C ARG A 217 -13.47 23.59 0.05
N GLY A 218 -14.47 23.48 0.91
CA GLY A 218 -15.89 23.52 0.51
C GLY A 218 -16.38 22.25 -0.22
N ILE A 219 -15.61 21.15 -0.21
CA ILE A 219 -15.97 19.86 -0.82
C ILE A 219 -16.85 19.11 0.17
N LYS A 220 -18.13 18.96 -0.16
CA LYS A 220 -19.15 18.42 0.74
C LYS A 220 -19.69 17.10 0.19
N PHE A 221 -19.27 15.99 0.76
CA PHE A 221 -19.91 14.68 0.61
C PHE A 221 -21.11 14.56 1.56
N LYS A 222 -22.05 13.67 1.24
CA LYS A 222 -23.18 13.35 2.15
C LYS A 222 -22.67 12.82 3.49
N GLU A 223 -21.71 11.89 3.41
CA GLU A 223 -21.02 11.29 4.55
C GLU A 223 -19.57 10.99 4.19
N ILE A 224 -18.71 10.94 5.19
CA ILE A 224 -17.32 10.49 5.06
C ILE A 224 -17.08 9.41 6.12
N ASN A 225 -16.75 8.21 5.68
CA ASN A 225 -16.62 7.02 6.51
C ASN A 225 -15.23 6.37 6.34
N LEU A 226 -14.76 5.69 7.39
CA LEU A 226 -13.63 4.76 7.34
C LEU A 226 -14.15 3.33 7.35
N ALA A 227 -13.61 2.47 6.50
CA ALA A 227 -13.88 1.04 6.49
C ALA A 227 -12.63 0.25 6.13
N TYR A 228 -12.66 -1.07 6.42
CA TYR A 228 -11.49 -1.94 6.25
C TYR A 228 -11.78 -3.06 5.26
N GLN A 229 -10.86 -3.26 4.28
CA GLN A 229 -10.92 -4.32 3.26
C GLN A 229 -9.95 -5.46 3.54
N SER A 230 -9.94 -6.50 2.69
CA SER A 230 -8.93 -7.59 2.64
C SER A 230 -8.89 -8.48 3.87
N ARG A 231 -10.05 -8.82 4.44
CA ARG A 231 -10.14 -9.74 5.58
C ARG A 231 -9.91 -11.20 5.15
N LEU A 232 -9.15 -11.95 5.95
CA LEU A 232 -8.73 -13.28 5.61
C LEU A 232 -8.73 -14.27 6.77
N GLY A 233 -9.47 -15.38 6.62
CA GLY A 233 -9.54 -16.44 7.63
C GLY A 233 -10.30 -16.06 8.90
N PRO A 234 -10.37 -16.94 9.90
CA PRO A 234 -11.27 -16.84 11.04
C PRO A 234 -10.64 -16.08 12.22
N VAL A 235 -10.02 -14.91 11.97
CA VAL A 235 -9.48 -14.04 13.01
C VAL A 235 -10.34 -12.79 13.16
N LYS A 236 -10.23 -12.12 14.29
CA LYS A 236 -10.89 -10.82 14.49
C LYS A 236 -10.08 -9.75 13.77
N TRP A 237 -10.74 -9.02 12.90
CA TRP A 237 -10.18 -7.94 12.07
C TRP A 237 -10.62 -6.58 12.55
N LEU A 238 -9.96 -5.52 12.06
CA LEU A 238 -10.42 -4.14 12.26
C LEU A 238 -11.81 -3.93 11.66
N GLU A 239 -12.63 -3.07 12.25
CA GLU A 239 -14.03 -2.82 11.91
C GLU A 239 -14.32 -1.33 11.72
N PRO A 240 -15.39 -0.99 10.94
CA PRO A 240 -16.25 -1.89 10.16
C PRO A 240 -15.57 -2.43 8.90
N SER A 241 -16.04 -3.57 8.37
CA SER A 241 -15.61 -4.02 7.03
C SER A 241 -16.17 -3.11 5.95
N LEU A 242 -15.51 -3.10 4.78
CA LEU A 242 -16.04 -2.36 3.63
C LEU A 242 -17.40 -2.93 3.18
N ASN A 243 -17.64 -4.24 3.31
CA ASN A 243 -18.95 -4.84 3.07
C ASN A 243 -20.04 -4.22 3.97
N GLU A 244 -19.80 -4.18 5.28
CA GLU A 244 -20.73 -3.59 6.25
C GLU A 244 -20.96 -2.10 5.99
N ALA A 245 -19.91 -1.37 5.58
CA ALA A 245 -20.05 0.04 5.23
C ALA A 245 -20.90 0.24 3.96
N LEU A 246 -20.76 -0.61 2.95
CA LEU A 246 -21.59 -0.57 1.74
C LEU A 246 -23.04 -0.99 2.04
N GLU A 247 -23.29 -2.02 2.85
CA GLU A 247 -24.61 -2.42 3.26
C GLU A 247 -25.38 -1.28 3.95
N LYS A 248 -24.71 -0.56 4.85
CA LYS A 248 -25.24 0.58 5.61
C LYS A 248 -25.35 1.89 4.81
N CYS A 249 -24.75 1.96 3.62
CA CYS A 249 -24.80 3.16 2.78
C CYS A 249 -26.21 3.33 2.18
N GLU A 250 -27.05 4.14 2.82
CA GLU A 250 -28.47 4.30 2.48
C GLU A 250 -28.72 4.89 1.09
N ASN A 251 -27.90 5.89 0.69
CA ASN A 251 -28.01 6.60 -0.58
C ASN A 251 -27.60 5.78 -1.80
N LYS A 252 -26.93 4.62 -1.58
CA LYS A 252 -26.44 3.73 -2.63
C LYS A 252 -25.55 4.46 -3.67
N LYS A 253 -24.75 5.41 -3.19
CA LYS A 253 -23.74 6.14 -3.96
C LYS A 253 -22.47 6.26 -3.14
N ALA A 254 -21.39 5.63 -3.58
CA ALA A 254 -20.10 5.64 -2.87
C ALA A 254 -18.94 5.97 -3.81
N LEU A 255 -18.03 6.81 -3.31
CA LEU A 255 -16.70 6.99 -3.85
C LEU A 255 -15.70 6.38 -2.85
N ILE A 256 -14.83 5.52 -3.32
CA ILE A 256 -13.84 4.83 -2.47
C ILE A 256 -12.46 5.45 -2.68
N TYR A 257 -11.75 5.73 -1.58
CA TYR A 257 -10.33 6.10 -1.61
C TYR A 257 -9.48 5.06 -0.87
N PRO A 258 -8.48 4.41 -1.51
CA PRO A 258 -7.66 3.35 -0.92
C PRO A 258 -6.55 3.93 -0.03
N ILE A 259 -6.89 4.39 1.19
CA ILE A 259 -6.04 5.24 2.05
C ILE A 259 -4.71 4.59 2.47
N SER A 260 -4.63 3.28 2.49
CA SER A 260 -3.42 2.55 2.91
C SER A 260 -2.35 2.40 1.82
N PHE A 261 -2.64 2.84 0.60
CA PHE A 261 -1.81 2.59 -0.57
C PHE A 261 -1.36 3.87 -1.25
N CYS A 262 -0.09 3.90 -1.66
CA CYS A 262 0.46 4.97 -2.49
C CYS A 262 0.53 4.57 -3.96
N ILE A 263 0.60 3.27 -4.22
CA ILE A 263 0.75 2.68 -5.56
C ILE A 263 -0.36 1.66 -5.78
N ASP A 264 -1.02 1.73 -6.93
CA ASP A 264 -2.04 0.78 -7.30
C ASP A 264 -1.47 -0.64 -7.43
N ASN A 265 -2.24 -1.60 -6.95
CA ASN A 265 -1.87 -3.00 -6.87
C ASN A 265 -3.12 -3.89 -6.99
N SER A 266 -2.98 -5.20 -6.75
CA SER A 266 -4.12 -6.11 -6.86
C SER A 266 -5.27 -5.80 -5.90
N GLU A 267 -5.00 -5.20 -4.75
CA GLU A 267 -6.05 -4.87 -3.77
C GLU A 267 -6.83 -3.62 -4.18
N THR A 268 -6.19 -2.68 -4.87
CA THR A 268 -6.90 -1.50 -5.40
C THR A 268 -7.64 -1.83 -6.69
N ILE A 269 -7.00 -2.52 -7.66
CA ILE A 269 -7.59 -2.73 -8.99
C ILE A 269 -8.42 -4.01 -9.12
N PHE A 270 -8.14 -5.08 -8.37
CA PHE A 270 -9.01 -6.26 -8.36
C PHE A 270 -10.06 -6.17 -7.26
N GLU A 271 -9.63 -5.99 -6.01
CA GLU A 271 -10.55 -6.05 -4.88
C GLU A 271 -11.52 -4.86 -4.91
N LEU A 272 -11.04 -3.61 -4.96
CA LEU A 272 -11.93 -2.45 -4.95
C LEU A 272 -12.67 -2.23 -6.28
N VAL A 273 -11.95 -2.25 -7.43
CA VAL A 273 -12.57 -1.89 -8.71
C VAL A 273 -13.42 -3.02 -9.30
N ILE A 274 -13.08 -4.30 -9.06
CA ILE A 274 -13.83 -5.42 -9.65
C ILE A 274 -14.73 -6.11 -8.62
N GLU A 275 -14.17 -6.56 -7.50
CA GLU A 275 -14.90 -7.38 -6.53
C GLU A 275 -15.92 -6.56 -5.74
N TYR A 276 -15.49 -5.43 -5.15
CA TYR A 276 -16.41 -4.55 -4.42
C TYR A 276 -17.38 -3.80 -5.34
N LYS A 277 -17.00 -3.52 -6.60
CA LYS A 277 -17.96 -3.01 -7.59
C LYS A 277 -19.08 -4.00 -7.82
N ARG A 278 -18.79 -5.29 -7.99
CA ARG A 278 -19.80 -6.33 -8.12
C ARG A 278 -20.72 -6.39 -6.88
N ILE A 279 -20.13 -6.30 -5.67
CA ILE A 279 -20.92 -6.28 -4.43
C ILE A 279 -21.81 -5.03 -4.37
N ALA A 280 -21.29 -3.88 -4.74
CA ALA A 280 -22.08 -2.65 -4.80
C ALA A 280 -23.25 -2.76 -5.80
N ASP A 281 -23.03 -3.37 -6.97
CA ASP A 281 -24.08 -3.61 -7.95
C ASP A 281 -25.17 -4.55 -7.40
N GLU A 282 -24.78 -5.63 -6.69
CA GLU A 282 -25.70 -6.55 -6.02
C GLU A 282 -26.51 -5.87 -4.90
N LEU A 283 -25.91 -4.88 -4.22
CA LEU A 283 -26.56 -4.04 -3.20
C LEU A 283 -27.41 -2.90 -3.79
N GLY A 284 -27.46 -2.78 -5.13
CA GLY A 284 -28.27 -1.78 -5.82
C GLY A 284 -27.68 -0.37 -5.86
N PHE A 285 -26.35 -0.24 -5.79
CA PHE A 285 -25.68 1.05 -5.91
C PHE A 285 -25.90 1.68 -7.28
N LYS A 286 -26.28 2.95 -7.29
CA LYS A 286 -26.45 3.77 -8.49
C LYS A 286 -25.13 4.43 -8.92
N PHE A 287 -24.22 4.57 -7.98
CA PHE A 287 -22.85 5.08 -8.21
C PHE A 287 -21.88 4.35 -7.29
N TYR A 288 -20.86 3.79 -7.85
CA TYR A 288 -19.71 3.23 -7.15
C TYR A 288 -18.48 3.46 -8.01
N ASP A 289 -17.50 4.20 -7.51
CA ASP A 289 -16.24 4.43 -8.20
C ASP A 289 -15.08 4.45 -7.20
N VAL A 290 -13.87 4.27 -7.71
CA VAL A 290 -12.63 4.20 -6.92
C VAL A 290 -11.66 5.27 -7.40
N VAL A 291 -11.10 6.02 -6.47
CA VAL A 291 -10.01 6.97 -6.74
C VAL A 291 -8.71 6.19 -6.84
N GLY A 292 -7.90 6.46 -7.87
CA GLY A 292 -6.56 5.87 -7.99
C GLY A 292 -5.60 6.36 -6.91
N CYS A 293 -4.62 5.55 -6.59
CA CYS A 293 -3.51 5.95 -5.72
C CYS A 293 -2.69 7.10 -6.34
N PRO A 294 -1.81 7.79 -5.57
CA PRO A 294 -0.88 8.78 -6.13
C PRO A 294 0.02 8.26 -7.25
N ASN A 295 0.37 6.98 -7.23
CA ASN A 295 1.11 6.28 -8.25
C ASN A 295 2.46 6.96 -8.60
N ASP A 296 2.71 7.13 -9.87
CA ASP A 296 3.85 7.86 -10.42
C ASP A 296 3.54 9.32 -10.76
N GLY A 297 2.55 9.91 -10.07
CA GLY A 297 2.16 11.31 -10.25
C GLY A 297 3.30 12.26 -9.92
N GLU A 298 3.40 13.36 -10.71
CA GLU A 298 4.48 14.36 -10.59
C GLU A 298 4.57 14.96 -9.17
N ASN A 299 3.43 15.28 -8.56
CA ASN A 299 3.38 15.84 -7.22
C ASN A 299 3.84 14.83 -6.16
N PHE A 300 3.56 13.53 -6.38
CA PHE A 300 4.02 12.49 -5.48
C PHE A 300 5.53 12.24 -5.62
N ALA A 301 6.07 12.29 -6.84
CA ALA A 301 7.52 12.22 -7.06
C ALA A 301 8.27 13.37 -6.35
N LYS A 302 7.75 14.61 -6.46
CA LYS A 302 8.31 15.77 -5.75
C LYS A 302 8.21 15.62 -4.22
N PHE A 303 7.07 15.16 -3.74
CA PHE A 303 6.88 14.88 -2.32
C PHE A 303 7.92 13.89 -1.78
N ILE A 304 8.14 12.76 -2.49
CA ILE A 304 9.13 11.77 -2.11
C ILE A 304 10.53 12.40 -2.04
N LEU A 305 10.91 13.21 -3.03
CA LEU A 305 12.20 13.90 -3.03
C LEU A 305 12.36 14.81 -1.81
N ASN A 306 11.39 15.67 -1.53
CA ASN A 306 11.42 16.58 -0.38
C ASN A 306 11.58 15.79 0.92
N ARG A 307 10.75 14.77 1.10
CA ARG A 307 10.73 13.94 2.30
C ARG A 307 11.99 13.07 2.46
N ALA A 308 12.61 12.67 1.34
CA ALA A 308 13.86 11.91 1.34
C ALA A 308 15.09 12.77 1.66
N GLU A 309 15.00 14.08 1.59
CA GLU A 309 16.08 15.02 1.95
C GLU A 309 16.02 15.47 3.43
N GLU A 310 14.87 15.33 4.11
CA GLU A 310 14.70 15.57 5.56
C GLU A 310 15.46 14.50 6.40
#